data_c04ef4c7116ef83ddc2126e8f14ec8b2
#
_entry.id   c04ef4c7116ef83ddc2126e8f14ec8b2
#
_cell.length_a   1.000
_cell.length_b   1.000
_cell.length_c   1.000
_cell.angle_alpha   90.00
_cell.angle_beta   90.00
_cell.angle_gamma   90.00
#
_symmetry.space_group_name_H-M   'P 1'
#
loop_
_entity.id
_entity.type
_entity.pdbx_description
1 polymer ?
#
loop_
_entity_poly.entity_id
_entity_poly.type
_entity_poly.pdbx_seq_one_letter_code
_entity_poly.pdbx_strand_id
1 'polypeptide(L)'
;MTRFLVLGLLCGLALAGSGAARGHEIPGRADVELRVADQAEVIGVAVRVPLGALRDLSLPLRADGTLVIEEAEGPLREAAGLWIGDYLAAEAGGRALPPPTLRAVRASLPSERGFADHAAAVAHVTGPALSAEARLRPAQAHLDALFEIPVPEALRARARTLEPRLSHLGITTRIDLAVRTLDGELRRLEVEGSPGPLPLDPGVGWVAGTFVVSGIEHILGGFDHLLFLVCLVLPLLAWRPLVVMVTAFTAGHTVTLVAASLGWAPRGAWFPALMEALIAASVVWLAVANLYRLLGGSTERTADGRWRLAFLFGLVHGFGFAFMLAERLQFAGDQLLLALVSFNVGVELGQLLFLVVAVPLLTMLLARTQRTLTLALVAGLVLHTAWHWLLERAAVFAAYPLAPPAVDLVLLRGTLQAALLAVVAFVLYRLLARLAAALHVGDAPAGAADRGLCTPSGGT
;
A
#
# COMPACT_ATOMS: atom_id res chain seq x y z
N MET A 1 -35.08 -56.17 -11.00
CA MET A 1 -35.84 -55.04 -11.62
C MET A 1 -36.36 -54.03 -10.62
N THR A 2 -36.84 -54.39 -9.45
CA THR A 2 -37.46 -53.47 -8.42
C THR A 2 -36.46 -52.44 -7.82
N ARG A 3 -35.17 -52.76 -7.68
CA ARG A 3 -34.16 -51.83 -7.09
C ARG A 3 -33.75 -50.68 -8.03
N PHE A 4 -33.81 -50.89 -9.36
CA PHE A 4 -33.52 -49.84 -10.32
C PHE A 4 -34.70 -48.89 -10.53
N LEU A 5 -35.92 -49.32 -10.33
CA LEU A 5 -37.14 -48.51 -10.39
C LEU A 5 -37.23 -47.55 -9.17
N VAL A 6 -36.84 -48.02 -7.98
CA VAL A 6 -36.80 -47.18 -6.77
C VAL A 6 -35.71 -46.12 -6.84
N LEU A 7 -34.53 -46.45 -7.40
CA LEU A 7 -33.45 -45.50 -7.59
C LEU A 7 -33.79 -44.44 -8.64
N GLY A 8 -34.44 -44.84 -9.74
CA GLY A 8 -34.97 -43.94 -10.75
C GLY A 8 -36.05 -42.98 -10.23
N LEU A 9 -36.93 -43.44 -9.35
CA LEU A 9 -37.96 -42.63 -8.72
C LEU A 9 -37.38 -41.64 -7.71
N LEU A 10 -36.34 -42.04 -6.93
CA LEU A 10 -35.66 -41.16 -5.99
C LEU A 10 -34.79 -40.07 -6.73
N CYS A 11 -34.16 -40.41 -7.83
CA CYS A 11 -33.47 -39.43 -8.67
C CYS A 11 -34.45 -38.48 -9.36
N GLY A 12 -35.61 -38.96 -9.80
CA GLY A 12 -36.68 -38.12 -10.40
C GLY A 12 -37.30 -37.15 -9.39
N LEU A 13 -37.51 -37.56 -8.15
CA LEU A 13 -38.00 -36.70 -7.05
C LEU A 13 -36.93 -35.67 -6.61
N ALA A 14 -35.66 -36.00 -6.67
CA ALA A 14 -34.56 -35.06 -6.37
C ALA A 14 -34.40 -33.96 -7.46
N LEU A 15 -34.75 -34.28 -8.71
CA LEU A 15 -34.75 -33.32 -9.82
C LEU A 15 -36.01 -32.46 -9.94
N ALA A 16 -37.14 -32.94 -9.39
CA ALA A 16 -38.38 -32.17 -9.39
C ALA A 16 -38.51 -31.17 -8.22
N GLY A 17 -37.61 -31.23 -7.23
CA GLY A 17 -37.60 -30.36 -6.05
C GLY A 17 -36.66 -29.14 -6.15
N SER A 18 -35.99 -28.91 -7.29
CA SER A 18 -35.21 -27.68 -7.50
C SER A 18 -36.13 -26.53 -7.98
N GLY A 19 -37.12 -26.16 -7.17
CA GLY A 19 -37.63 -24.80 -7.16
C GLY A 19 -36.40 -23.92 -6.95
N ALA A 20 -36.01 -23.15 -7.97
CA ALA A 20 -34.94 -22.19 -7.85
C ALA A 20 -35.23 -21.29 -6.64
N ALA A 21 -34.62 -21.59 -5.50
CA ALA A 21 -34.46 -20.60 -4.47
C ALA A 21 -33.69 -19.46 -5.15
N ARG A 22 -34.39 -18.39 -5.51
CA ARG A 22 -33.76 -17.13 -5.90
C ARG A 22 -33.08 -16.61 -4.64
N GLY A 23 -31.91 -17.15 -4.33
CA GLY A 23 -30.99 -16.51 -3.43
C GLY A 23 -30.70 -15.13 -4.02
N HIS A 24 -30.84 -14.09 -3.23
CA HIS A 24 -30.44 -12.76 -3.63
C HIS A 24 -28.95 -12.82 -4.00
N GLU A 25 -28.62 -12.65 -5.28
CA GLU A 25 -27.22 -12.60 -5.73
C GLU A 25 -26.56 -11.39 -5.07
N ILE A 26 -25.46 -11.63 -4.37
CA ILE A 26 -24.61 -10.55 -3.87
C ILE A 26 -24.07 -9.83 -5.10
N PRO A 27 -24.24 -8.50 -5.24
CA PRO A 27 -23.65 -7.78 -6.36
C PRO A 27 -22.15 -8.07 -6.43
N GLY A 28 -21.64 -8.35 -7.63
CA GLY A 28 -20.19 -8.56 -7.83
C GLY A 28 -19.41 -7.32 -7.42
N ARG A 29 -20.00 -6.14 -7.60
CA ARG A 29 -19.41 -4.85 -7.21
C ARG A 29 -20.47 -3.88 -6.70
N ALA A 30 -20.15 -3.16 -5.62
CA ALA A 30 -20.90 -2.03 -5.11
C ALA A 30 -20.01 -0.78 -5.07
N ASP A 31 -20.38 0.26 -5.82
CA ASP A 31 -19.71 1.56 -5.78
C ASP A 31 -20.48 2.46 -4.82
N VAL A 32 -19.80 2.92 -3.75
CA VAL A 32 -20.36 3.76 -2.69
C VAL A 32 -19.70 5.13 -2.74
N GLU A 33 -20.50 6.18 -2.68
CA GLU A 33 -19.99 7.54 -2.50
C GLU A 33 -20.21 8.00 -1.07
N LEU A 34 -19.14 8.44 -0.41
CA LEU A 34 -19.13 8.92 0.96
C LEU A 34 -18.65 10.37 0.98
N ARG A 35 -19.47 11.29 1.46
CA ARG A 35 -19.16 12.72 1.55
C ARG A 35 -19.23 13.13 3.01
N VAL A 36 -18.08 13.49 3.59
CA VAL A 36 -17.91 13.77 5.01
C VAL A 36 -17.56 15.23 5.20
N ALA A 37 -18.19 15.87 6.18
CA ALA A 37 -17.78 17.17 6.69
C ALA A 37 -17.46 17.04 8.18
N ASP A 38 -16.18 17.23 8.52
CA ASP A 38 -15.75 17.33 9.90
C ASP A 38 -15.99 18.75 10.40
N GLN A 39 -16.94 18.90 11.32
CA GLN A 39 -17.29 20.17 11.94
C GLN A 39 -17.06 20.09 13.45
N ALA A 40 -16.90 21.24 14.10
CA ALA A 40 -16.54 21.27 15.52
C ALA A 40 -17.47 20.44 16.42
N GLU A 41 -18.77 20.45 16.15
CA GLU A 41 -19.79 19.82 17.01
C GLU A 41 -20.36 18.52 16.44
N VAL A 42 -20.16 18.27 15.15
CA VAL A 42 -20.78 17.15 14.46
C VAL A 42 -19.93 16.70 13.26
N ILE A 43 -19.91 15.41 13.03
CA ILE A 43 -19.39 14.84 11.78
C ILE A 43 -20.60 14.56 10.91
N GLY A 44 -20.77 15.32 9.83
CA GLY A 44 -21.79 15.08 8.81
C GLY A 44 -21.32 14.02 7.81
N VAL A 45 -22.14 13.00 7.54
CA VAL A 45 -21.83 11.92 6.63
C VAL A 45 -22.98 11.72 5.65
N ALA A 46 -22.79 12.08 4.40
CA ALA A 46 -23.72 11.76 3.32
C ALA A 46 -23.23 10.53 2.57
N VAL A 47 -24.11 9.56 2.37
CA VAL A 47 -23.80 8.26 1.77
C VAL A 47 -24.72 8.00 0.60
N ARG A 48 -24.17 7.61 -0.55
CA ARG A 48 -24.89 7.10 -1.71
C ARG A 48 -24.50 5.67 -1.97
N VAL A 49 -25.48 4.77 -2.02
CA VAL A 49 -25.29 3.37 -2.33
C VAL A 49 -26.25 2.90 -3.41
N PRO A 50 -25.86 1.98 -4.31
CA PRO A 50 -26.80 1.35 -5.23
C PRO A 50 -27.90 0.62 -4.44
N LEU A 51 -29.15 0.86 -4.75
CA LEU A 51 -30.27 0.23 -4.04
C LEU A 51 -30.25 -1.30 -4.20
N GLY A 52 -29.73 -1.79 -5.33
CA GLY A 52 -29.52 -3.21 -5.58
C GLY A 52 -28.47 -3.89 -4.69
N ALA A 53 -27.65 -3.12 -3.96
CA ALA A 53 -26.69 -3.66 -2.99
C ALA A 53 -27.33 -3.95 -1.62
N LEU A 54 -28.52 -3.41 -1.35
CA LEU A 54 -29.25 -3.61 -0.11
C LEU A 54 -30.16 -4.84 -0.26
N ARG A 55 -30.02 -5.79 0.64
CA ARG A 55 -30.75 -7.07 0.60
C ARG A 55 -32.02 -6.98 1.44
N ASP A 56 -32.94 -7.89 1.14
CA ASP A 56 -34.18 -8.09 1.93
C ASP A 56 -35.00 -6.81 2.13
N LEU A 57 -34.92 -5.89 1.16
CA LEU A 57 -35.63 -4.62 1.20
C LEU A 57 -37.00 -4.76 0.53
N SER A 58 -38.06 -4.65 1.34
CA SER A 58 -39.42 -4.66 0.87
C SER A 58 -39.82 -3.27 0.39
N LEU A 59 -39.60 -3.01 -0.90
CA LEU A 59 -39.94 -1.72 -1.51
C LEU A 59 -41.36 -1.72 -2.07
N PRO A 60 -42.09 -0.62 -1.97
CA PRO A 60 -43.36 -0.45 -2.63
C PRO A 60 -43.18 -0.33 -4.16
N LEU A 61 -43.64 -1.31 -4.89
CA LEU A 61 -43.52 -1.39 -6.36
C LEU A 61 -44.85 -1.30 -7.05
N ARG A 62 -44.88 -0.58 -8.19
CA ARG A 62 -45.97 -0.61 -9.12
C ARG A 62 -46.06 -1.93 -9.88
N ALA A 63 -47.13 -2.19 -10.58
CA ALA A 63 -47.32 -3.39 -11.40
C ALA A 63 -46.23 -3.57 -12.49
N ASP A 64 -45.57 -2.49 -12.92
CA ASP A 64 -44.50 -2.49 -13.89
C ASP A 64 -43.11 -2.70 -13.27
N GLY A 65 -43.05 -2.92 -11.93
CA GLY A 65 -41.78 -3.13 -11.18
C GLY A 65 -41.02 -1.84 -10.88
N THR A 66 -41.62 -0.66 -11.08
CA THR A 66 -41.03 0.62 -10.69
C THR A 66 -41.43 1.03 -9.27
N LEU A 67 -40.60 1.82 -8.60
CA LEU A 67 -40.81 2.32 -7.23
C LEU A 67 -42.04 3.23 -7.15
N VAL A 68 -42.82 3.10 -6.08
CA VAL A 68 -43.79 4.10 -5.65
C VAL A 68 -43.05 5.10 -4.77
N ILE A 69 -42.63 6.21 -5.36
CA ILE A 69 -41.72 7.17 -4.73
C ILE A 69 -42.31 7.72 -3.42
N GLU A 70 -43.57 8.02 -3.38
CA GLU A 70 -44.29 8.59 -2.23
C GLU A 70 -44.31 7.66 -1.00
N GLU A 71 -44.28 6.34 -1.23
CA GLU A 71 -44.33 5.33 -0.19
C GLU A 71 -42.92 4.76 0.16
N ALA A 72 -41.87 5.15 -0.58
CA ALA A 72 -40.54 4.55 -0.47
C ALA A 72 -39.75 5.10 0.73
N GLU A 73 -40.06 6.27 1.28
CA GLU A 73 -39.26 6.91 2.32
C GLU A 73 -39.10 6.03 3.59
N GLY A 74 -40.20 5.43 4.06
CA GLY A 74 -40.17 4.57 5.25
C GLY A 74 -39.18 3.38 5.11
N PRO A 75 -39.41 2.51 4.07
CA PRO A 75 -38.47 1.41 3.80
C PRO A 75 -37.03 1.85 3.53
N LEU A 76 -36.82 2.98 2.85
CA LEU A 76 -35.48 3.51 2.61
C LEU A 76 -34.81 3.98 3.89
N ARG A 77 -35.56 4.57 4.81
CA ARG A 77 -35.06 4.99 6.13
C ARG A 77 -34.66 3.81 6.99
N GLU A 78 -35.44 2.74 6.99
CA GLU A 78 -35.13 1.50 7.67
C GLU A 78 -33.85 0.87 7.09
N ALA A 79 -33.77 0.76 5.76
CA ALA A 79 -32.62 0.24 5.07
C ALA A 79 -31.34 1.06 5.33
N ALA A 80 -31.44 2.40 5.34
CA ALA A 80 -30.30 3.28 5.65
C ALA A 80 -29.77 3.05 7.06
N GLY A 81 -30.65 2.83 8.04
CA GLY A 81 -30.25 2.49 9.41
C GLY A 81 -29.50 1.16 9.46
N LEU A 82 -30.17 0.09 9.00
CA LEU A 82 -29.68 -1.30 9.11
C LEU A 82 -28.45 -1.61 8.24
N TRP A 83 -28.37 -1.07 7.04
CA TRP A 83 -27.31 -1.43 6.08
C TRP A 83 -26.17 -0.41 6.00
N ILE A 84 -26.36 0.79 6.55
CA ILE A 84 -25.36 1.85 6.48
C ILE A 84 -25.06 2.38 7.89
N GLY A 85 -26.08 2.84 8.63
CA GLY A 85 -25.89 3.48 9.93
C GLY A 85 -25.16 2.61 10.95
N ASP A 86 -25.57 1.34 11.08
CA ASP A 86 -24.97 0.37 12.01
C ASP A 86 -23.52 0.00 11.64
N TYR A 87 -23.10 0.34 10.43
CA TYR A 87 -21.75 0.06 9.90
C TYR A 87 -20.86 1.29 9.79
N LEU A 88 -21.34 2.45 10.29
CA LEU A 88 -20.54 3.67 10.41
C LEU A 88 -20.13 3.85 11.88
N ALA A 89 -18.85 3.78 12.17
CA ALA A 89 -18.31 4.08 13.48
C ALA A 89 -17.39 5.29 13.41
N ALA A 90 -17.33 6.09 14.48
CA ALA A 90 -16.40 7.20 14.58
C ALA A 90 -15.79 7.26 15.98
N GLU A 91 -14.57 7.76 16.07
CA GLU A 91 -13.84 7.94 17.32
C GLU A 91 -13.20 9.32 17.39
N ALA A 92 -12.99 9.80 18.61
CA ALA A 92 -12.20 10.99 18.87
C ALA A 92 -11.20 10.74 20.01
N GLY A 93 -9.91 10.85 19.73
CA GLY A 93 -8.83 10.55 20.67
C GLY A 93 -8.87 9.10 21.20
N GLY A 94 -9.25 8.12 20.37
CA GLY A 94 -9.38 6.70 20.74
C GLY A 94 -10.63 6.38 21.60
N ARG A 95 -11.58 7.29 21.68
CA ARG A 95 -12.88 7.07 22.36
C ARG A 95 -13.99 7.05 21.31
N ALA A 96 -14.83 6.02 21.35
CA ALA A 96 -15.99 5.92 20.49
C ALA A 96 -16.92 7.12 20.66
N LEU A 97 -17.37 7.68 19.53
CA LEU A 97 -18.40 8.69 19.48
C LEU A 97 -19.80 8.03 19.53
N PRO A 98 -20.85 8.80 19.85
CA PRO A 98 -22.21 8.31 19.76
C PRO A 98 -22.53 7.74 18.36
N PRO A 99 -23.49 6.78 18.27
CA PRO A 99 -23.87 6.22 16.99
C PRO A 99 -24.42 7.31 16.04
N PRO A 100 -24.31 7.10 14.71
CA PRO A 100 -24.83 8.04 13.74
C PRO A 100 -26.35 8.16 13.83
N THR A 101 -26.83 9.37 13.72
CA THR A 101 -28.26 9.68 13.66
C THR A 101 -28.67 9.94 12.22
N LEU A 102 -29.62 9.19 11.69
CA LEU A 102 -30.15 9.39 10.35
C LEU A 102 -31.03 10.62 10.29
N ARG A 103 -30.70 11.60 9.45
CA ARG A 103 -31.42 12.86 9.26
C ARG A 103 -32.38 12.82 8.11
N ALA A 104 -31.93 12.36 6.96
CA ALA A 104 -32.73 12.32 5.74
C ALA A 104 -32.35 11.13 4.86
N VAL A 105 -33.29 10.68 4.04
CA VAL A 105 -33.08 9.68 2.99
C VAL A 105 -33.80 10.11 1.73
N ARG A 106 -33.29 9.65 0.58
CA ARG A 106 -33.88 9.89 -0.72
C ARG A 106 -33.55 8.76 -1.69
N ALA A 107 -34.50 8.37 -2.54
CA ALA A 107 -34.21 7.61 -3.75
C ALA A 107 -33.72 8.56 -4.84
N SER A 108 -32.67 8.21 -5.56
CA SER A 108 -32.12 9.05 -6.62
C SER A 108 -31.76 8.25 -7.88
N LEU A 109 -31.64 8.99 -9.00
CA LEU A 109 -31.17 8.45 -10.27
C LEU A 109 -29.64 8.43 -10.31
N PRO A 110 -28.99 7.46 -10.97
CA PRO A 110 -27.54 7.45 -11.16
C PRO A 110 -26.99 8.69 -11.86
N SER A 111 -27.81 9.36 -12.66
CA SER A 111 -27.44 10.58 -13.41
C SER A 111 -27.50 11.86 -12.59
N GLU A 112 -28.06 11.84 -11.38
CA GLU A 112 -28.14 13.02 -10.52
C GLU A 112 -26.79 13.35 -9.88
N ARG A 113 -26.25 14.53 -10.22
CA ARG A 113 -24.91 14.99 -9.76
C ARG A 113 -24.95 15.69 -8.41
N GLY A 114 -25.59 15.06 -7.42
CA GLY A 114 -25.74 15.65 -6.08
C GLY A 114 -24.56 15.42 -5.13
N PHE A 115 -23.58 14.56 -5.46
CA PHE A 115 -22.54 14.10 -4.55
C PHE A 115 -21.12 14.63 -4.91
N ALA A 116 -21.00 15.88 -5.32
CA ALA A 116 -19.70 16.51 -5.58
C ALA A 116 -18.88 16.72 -4.30
N ASP A 117 -19.53 17.20 -3.24
CA ASP A 117 -19.01 17.36 -1.88
C ASP A 117 -20.15 17.19 -0.86
N HIS A 118 -19.85 17.29 0.44
CA HIS A 118 -20.84 17.13 1.50
C HIS A 118 -21.96 18.18 1.44
N ALA A 119 -21.67 19.45 1.15
CA ALA A 119 -22.71 20.51 1.11
C ALA A 119 -23.67 20.27 -0.06
N ALA A 120 -23.15 19.87 -1.22
CA ALA A 120 -23.97 19.48 -2.37
C ALA A 120 -24.81 18.23 -2.05
N ALA A 121 -24.24 17.24 -1.35
CA ALA A 121 -24.96 16.03 -0.95
C ALA A 121 -26.08 16.34 0.05
N VAL A 122 -25.85 17.21 1.03
CA VAL A 122 -26.89 17.68 1.95
C VAL A 122 -28.02 18.36 1.19
N ALA A 123 -27.71 19.33 0.32
CA ALA A 123 -28.71 20.04 -0.48
C ALA A 123 -29.50 19.08 -1.39
N HIS A 124 -28.84 18.04 -1.92
CA HIS A 124 -29.47 17.02 -2.74
C HIS A 124 -30.41 16.11 -1.93
N VAL A 125 -29.95 15.55 -0.80
CA VAL A 125 -30.74 14.60 0.01
C VAL A 125 -31.93 15.29 0.68
N THR A 126 -31.76 16.54 1.13
CA THR A 126 -32.83 17.33 1.77
C THR A 126 -33.70 18.09 0.76
N GLY A 127 -33.35 18.05 -0.53
CA GLY A 127 -34.13 18.67 -1.60
C GLY A 127 -35.42 17.94 -1.93
N PRO A 128 -36.17 18.45 -2.92
CA PRO A 128 -37.44 17.82 -3.32
C PRO A 128 -37.24 16.38 -3.81
N ALA A 129 -38.11 15.47 -3.37
CA ALA A 129 -38.12 14.09 -3.84
C ALA A 129 -38.34 14.03 -5.36
N LEU A 130 -38.02 12.88 -5.96
CA LEU A 130 -38.37 12.61 -7.35
C LEU A 130 -39.88 12.76 -7.56
N SER A 131 -40.25 13.17 -8.77
CA SER A 131 -41.67 13.24 -9.13
C SER A 131 -42.36 11.90 -8.88
N ALA A 132 -43.60 11.94 -8.39
CA ALA A 132 -44.46 10.76 -8.22
C ALA A 132 -44.63 9.94 -9.51
N GLU A 133 -44.49 10.58 -10.68
CA GLU A 133 -44.55 9.96 -11.98
C GLU A 133 -43.26 9.27 -12.43
N ALA A 134 -42.14 9.48 -11.69
CA ALA A 134 -40.84 8.89 -12.04
C ALA A 134 -40.93 7.36 -12.12
N ARG A 135 -40.40 6.80 -13.20
CA ARG A 135 -40.36 5.36 -13.46
C ARG A 135 -38.98 4.82 -13.16
N LEU A 136 -38.70 4.60 -11.87
CA LEU A 136 -37.42 4.18 -11.37
C LEU A 136 -37.46 2.72 -10.90
N ARG A 137 -36.67 1.85 -11.52
CA ARG A 137 -36.53 0.46 -11.08
C ARG A 137 -35.50 0.38 -9.94
N PRO A 138 -35.70 -0.46 -8.90
CA PRO A 138 -34.75 -0.60 -7.80
C PRO A 138 -33.31 -0.88 -8.23
N ALA A 139 -33.12 -1.72 -9.26
CA ALA A 139 -31.78 -2.04 -9.79
C ALA A 139 -31.06 -0.85 -10.46
N GLN A 140 -31.80 0.22 -10.76
CA GLN A 140 -31.26 1.45 -11.37
C GLN A 140 -31.29 2.64 -10.41
N ALA A 141 -31.65 2.41 -9.15
CA ALA A 141 -31.79 3.45 -8.15
C ALA A 141 -30.60 3.47 -7.19
N HIS A 142 -30.36 4.63 -6.61
CA HIS A 142 -29.49 4.78 -5.45
C HIS A 142 -30.32 5.15 -4.22
N LEU A 143 -29.87 4.69 -3.06
CA LEU A 143 -30.25 5.24 -1.77
C LEU A 143 -29.22 6.29 -1.37
N ASP A 144 -29.69 7.51 -1.20
CA ASP A 144 -28.94 8.62 -0.65
C ASP A 144 -29.39 8.84 0.80
N ALA A 145 -28.47 8.84 1.74
CA ALA A 145 -28.75 8.99 3.16
C ALA A 145 -27.83 10.04 3.78
N LEU A 146 -28.37 10.83 4.72
CA LEU A 146 -27.64 11.80 5.50
C LEU A 146 -27.62 11.40 6.95
N PHE A 147 -26.41 11.22 7.51
CA PHE A 147 -26.18 10.92 8.92
C PHE A 147 -25.42 12.06 9.60
N GLU A 148 -25.64 12.19 10.89
CA GLU A 148 -24.87 13.07 11.78
C GLU A 148 -24.37 12.29 12.98
N ILE A 149 -23.08 12.46 13.30
CA ILE A 149 -22.43 11.88 14.48
C ILE A 149 -22.06 13.03 15.41
N PRO A 150 -22.71 13.19 16.57
CA PRO A 150 -22.43 14.30 17.48
C PRO A 150 -21.06 14.12 18.13
N VAL A 151 -20.31 15.23 18.26
CA VAL A 151 -18.99 15.25 18.91
C VAL A 151 -19.13 15.93 20.26
N PRO A 152 -19.02 15.18 21.39
CA PRO A 152 -19.07 15.74 22.72
C PRO A 152 -18.02 16.84 22.92
N GLU A 153 -18.34 17.90 23.66
CA GLU A 153 -17.47 19.06 23.87
C GLU A 153 -16.07 18.69 24.37
N ALA A 154 -15.98 17.72 25.28
CA ALA A 154 -14.71 17.22 25.82
C ALA A 154 -13.80 16.55 24.79
N LEU A 155 -14.34 16.19 23.62
CA LEU A 155 -13.63 15.49 22.56
C LEU A 155 -13.40 16.35 21.30
N ARG A 156 -13.93 17.59 21.25
CA ARG A 156 -13.86 18.45 20.04
C ARG A 156 -12.45 18.78 19.58
N ALA A 157 -11.50 18.89 20.51
CA ALA A 157 -10.09 19.15 20.21
C ALA A 157 -9.25 17.89 19.95
N ARG A 158 -9.85 16.71 19.90
CA ARG A 158 -9.16 15.45 19.69
C ARG A 158 -9.19 15.07 18.21
N ALA A 159 -8.12 14.39 17.76
CA ALA A 159 -8.07 13.80 16.42
C ALA A 159 -9.23 12.82 16.24
N ARG A 160 -9.88 12.88 15.09
CA ARG A 160 -11.10 12.12 14.77
C ARG A 160 -10.85 11.12 13.66
N THR A 161 -11.50 9.98 13.79
CA THR A 161 -11.51 8.94 12.76
C THR A 161 -12.94 8.56 12.42
N LEU A 162 -13.16 8.17 11.16
CA LEU A 162 -14.39 7.55 10.69
C LEU A 162 -14.04 6.15 10.17
N GLU A 163 -14.80 5.15 10.56
CA GLU A 163 -14.62 3.77 10.11
C GLU A 163 -15.86 3.31 9.34
N PRO A 164 -15.86 3.36 8.00
CA PRO A 164 -16.92 2.76 7.19
C PRO A 164 -16.66 1.26 7.03
N ARG A 165 -17.55 0.43 7.56
CA ARG A 165 -17.49 -1.04 7.52
C ARG A 165 -18.44 -1.60 6.46
N LEU A 166 -18.34 -1.14 5.23
CA LEU A 166 -19.32 -1.36 4.18
C LEU A 166 -19.03 -2.55 3.24
N SER A 167 -18.07 -3.42 3.61
CA SER A 167 -17.68 -4.59 2.80
C SER A 167 -18.80 -5.58 2.52
N HIS A 168 -19.88 -5.57 3.31
CA HIS A 168 -21.03 -6.45 3.16
C HIS A 168 -21.96 -6.07 2.01
N LEU A 169 -21.82 -4.88 1.40
CA LEU A 169 -22.68 -4.39 0.31
C LEU A 169 -22.40 -5.07 -1.04
N GLY A 170 -21.25 -5.71 -1.23
CA GLY A 170 -20.89 -6.40 -2.45
C GLY A 170 -19.74 -7.37 -2.25
N ILE A 171 -19.45 -8.23 -3.26
CA ILE A 171 -18.22 -9.05 -3.24
C ILE A 171 -17.00 -8.15 -3.21
N THR A 172 -17.02 -7.08 -4.02
CA THR A 172 -16.07 -5.96 -3.95
C THR A 172 -16.86 -4.68 -3.70
N THR A 173 -16.59 -3.99 -2.62
CA THR A 173 -17.17 -2.67 -2.31
C THR A 173 -16.09 -1.60 -2.46
N ARG A 174 -16.30 -0.66 -3.37
CA ARG A 174 -15.42 0.49 -3.60
C ARG A 174 -16.05 1.74 -3.03
N ILE A 175 -15.33 2.47 -2.20
CA ILE A 175 -15.82 3.68 -1.53
C ILE A 175 -15.03 4.88 -2.05
N ASP A 176 -15.69 5.77 -2.78
CA ASP A 176 -15.20 7.11 -3.12
C ASP A 176 -15.51 8.06 -1.95
N LEU A 177 -14.52 8.34 -1.14
CA LEU A 177 -14.63 9.16 0.06
C LEU A 177 -14.09 10.58 -0.19
N ALA A 178 -14.91 11.60 0.02
CA ALA A 178 -14.47 12.98 0.07
C ALA A 178 -14.71 13.55 1.47
N VAL A 179 -13.65 14.01 2.12
CA VAL A 179 -13.67 14.59 3.48
C VAL A 179 -13.35 16.07 3.39
N ARG A 180 -14.22 16.91 3.94
CA ARG A 180 -13.92 18.30 4.24
C ARG A 180 -13.47 18.39 5.71
N THR A 181 -12.20 18.75 5.90
CA THR A 181 -11.59 18.88 7.24
C THR A 181 -12.11 20.10 7.99
N LEU A 182 -11.78 20.19 9.28
CA LEU A 182 -12.08 21.37 10.12
C LEU A 182 -11.54 22.67 9.54
N ASP A 183 -10.39 22.63 8.89
CA ASP A 183 -9.73 23.79 8.24
C ASP A 183 -10.33 24.10 6.86
N GLY A 184 -11.34 23.32 6.41
CA GLY A 184 -12.05 23.53 5.15
C GLY A 184 -11.39 22.89 3.93
N GLU A 185 -10.27 22.16 4.10
CA GLU A 185 -9.59 21.43 3.04
C GLU A 185 -10.44 20.25 2.53
N LEU A 186 -10.44 20.01 1.23
CA LEU A 186 -11.15 18.88 0.62
C LEU A 186 -10.17 17.79 0.25
N ARG A 187 -10.26 16.63 0.93
CA ARG A 187 -9.46 15.43 0.68
C ARG A 187 -10.30 14.37 -0.01
N ARG A 188 -9.75 13.72 -1.02
CA ARG A 188 -10.42 12.61 -1.72
C ARG A 188 -9.59 11.34 -1.54
N LEU A 189 -10.29 10.27 -1.20
CA LEU A 189 -9.72 8.97 -0.91
C LEU A 189 -10.56 7.91 -1.65
N GLU A 190 -9.90 6.92 -2.18
CA GLU A 190 -10.57 5.75 -2.73
C GLU A 190 -10.13 4.52 -1.91
N VAL A 191 -11.09 3.83 -1.30
CA VAL A 191 -10.83 2.69 -0.43
C VAL A 191 -11.73 1.52 -0.76
N GLU A 192 -11.31 0.31 -0.44
CA GLU A 192 -12.08 -0.90 -0.65
C GLU A 192 -12.58 -1.50 0.66
N GLY A 193 -13.80 -1.98 0.63
CA GLY A 193 -14.42 -2.80 1.68
C GLY A 193 -14.56 -2.12 3.04
N SER A 194 -13.76 -2.57 3.98
CA SER A 194 -13.70 -2.05 5.36
C SER A 194 -12.26 -1.66 5.68
N PRO A 195 -11.85 -0.44 5.33
CA PRO A 195 -10.45 -0.01 5.41
C PRO A 195 -9.93 0.20 6.85
N GLY A 196 -10.79 0.03 7.85
CA GLY A 196 -10.51 0.39 9.23
C GLY A 196 -10.73 1.88 9.52
N PRO A 197 -10.24 2.38 10.68
CA PRO A 197 -10.41 3.77 11.08
C PRO A 197 -9.63 4.73 10.17
N LEU A 198 -10.32 5.60 9.46
CA LEU A 198 -9.77 6.61 8.57
C LEU A 198 -9.67 7.96 9.30
N PRO A 199 -8.49 8.56 9.44
CA PRO A 199 -8.37 9.88 10.05
C PRO A 199 -9.02 10.93 9.16
N LEU A 200 -9.89 11.75 9.75
CA LEU A 200 -10.53 12.88 9.07
C LEU A 200 -9.53 14.00 8.83
N ASP A 201 -8.64 14.22 9.81
CA ASP A 201 -7.53 15.16 9.75
C ASP A 201 -6.27 14.51 10.37
N PRO A 202 -5.40 13.86 9.55
CA PRO A 202 -4.21 13.20 10.07
C PRO A 202 -3.15 14.21 10.48
N GLY A 203 -2.93 14.36 11.77
CA GLY A 203 -1.81 15.15 12.29
C GLY A 203 -0.44 14.54 11.92
N VAL A 204 0.62 15.38 11.93
CA VAL A 204 2.01 15.02 11.63
C VAL A 204 2.48 13.74 12.33
N GLY A 205 2.16 13.60 13.61
CA GLY A 205 2.55 12.42 14.40
C GLY A 205 1.87 11.13 13.96
N TRP A 206 0.61 11.20 13.55
CA TRP A 206 -0.13 10.05 13.03
C TRP A 206 0.44 9.60 11.67
N VAL A 207 0.66 10.56 10.74
CA VAL A 207 1.27 10.25 9.43
C VAL A 207 2.64 9.63 9.62
N ALA A 208 3.51 10.26 10.42
CA ALA A 208 4.84 9.73 10.66
C ALA A 208 4.81 8.31 11.26
N GLY A 209 4.03 8.09 12.32
CA GLY A 209 3.92 6.78 12.98
C GLY A 209 3.37 5.70 12.05
N THR A 210 2.27 5.99 11.34
CA THR A 210 1.63 5.04 10.41
C THR A 210 2.57 4.63 9.29
N PHE A 211 3.28 5.59 8.68
CA PHE A 211 4.18 5.27 7.58
C PHE A 211 5.48 4.61 8.03
N VAL A 212 6.00 4.90 9.24
CA VAL A 212 7.11 4.13 9.83
C VAL A 212 6.71 2.66 10.02
N VAL A 213 5.56 2.41 10.64
CA VAL A 213 5.04 1.03 10.82
C VAL A 213 4.85 0.35 9.47
N SER A 214 4.23 1.04 8.50
CA SER A 214 4.03 0.51 7.15
C SER A 214 5.34 0.15 6.44
N GLY A 215 6.42 0.92 6.65
CA GLY A 215 7.75 0.60 6.13
C GLY A 215 8.37 -0.64 6.79
N ILE A 216 8.21 -0.81 8.11
CA ILE A 216 8.64 -2.01 8.83
C ILE A 216 7.88 -3.24 8.32
N GLU A 217 6.56 -3.15 8.23
CA GLU A 217 5.69 -4.22 7.72
C GLU A 217 6.02 -4.59 6.28
N HIS A 218 6.33 -3.61 5.43
CA HIS A 218 6.74 -3.82 4.05
C HIS A 218 7.97 -4.73 3.96
N ILE A 219 9.01 -4.48 4.76
CA ILE A 219 10.22 -5.28 4.77
C ILE A 219 9.98 -6.67 5.39
N LEU A 220 9.31 -6.74 6.54
CA LEU A 220 9.10 -8.00 7.24
C LEU A 220 8.06 -8.90 6.58
N GLY A 221 7.10 -8.32 5.85
CA GLY A 221 6.11 -9.03 5.05
C GLY A 221 6.55 -9.36 3.62
N GLY A 222 7.61 -8.69 3.10
CA GLY A 222 8.14 -8.90 1.76
C GLY A 222 9.16 -10.03 1.70
N PHE A 223 8.78 -11.22 1.24
CA PHE A 223 9.71 -12.35 1.10
C PHE A 223 10.91 -12.05 0.20
N ASP A 224 10.73 -11.25 -0.85
CA ASP A 224 11.79 -10.77 -1.75
C ASP A 224 12.86 -9.97 -0.99
N HIS A 225 12.44 -9.05 -0.10
CA HIS A 225 13.32 -8.29 0.77
C HIS A 225 14.07 -9.18 1.76
N LEU A 226 13.36 -10.13 2.39
CA LEU A 226 13.96 -11.05 3.35
C LEU A 226 15.02 -11.96 2.68
N LEU A 227 14.72 -12.52 1.50
CA LEU A 227 15.67 -13.34 0.74
C LEU A 227 16.85 -12.52 0.23
N PHE A 228 16.62 -11.27 -0.19
CA PHE A 228 17.67 -10.33 -0.54
C PHE A 228 18.61 -10.08 0.66
N LEU A 229 18.05 -9.76 1.84
CA LEU A 229 18.82 -9.54 3.06
C LEU A 229 19.61 -10.79 3.48
N VAL A 230 19.01 -11.98 3.39
CA VAL A 230 19.75 -13.24 3.62
C VAL A 230 20.95 -13.34 2.68
N CYS A 231 20.79 -13.11 1.38
CA CYS A 231 21.90 -13.11 0.43
C CYS A 231 22.97 -12.07 0.76
N LEU A 232 22.57 -10.94 1.34
CA LEU A 232 23.48 -9.89 1.76
C LEU A 232 24.34 -10.31 2.97
N VAL A 233 23.73 -11.02 3.94
CA VAL A 233 24.37 -11.48 5.18
C VAL A 233 25.33 -12.64 4.93
N LEU A 234 25.00 -13.57 4.01
CA LEU A 234 25.76 -14.80 3.78
C LEU A 234 27.28 -14.59 3.63
N PRO A 235 27.76 -13.59 2.86
CA PRO A 235 29.20 -13.37 2.71
C PRO A 235 29.82 -12.46 3.78
N LEU A 236 29.01 -11.78 4.59
CA LEU A 236 29.44 -10.72 5.49
C LEU A 236 28.70 -10.85 6.83
N LEU A 237 29.42 -11.23 7.87
CA LEU A 237 28.86 -11.30 9.23
C LEU A 237 29.25 -10.07 10.09
N ALA A 238 29.85 -9.06 9.48
CA ALA A 238 30.27 -7.83 10.16
C ALA A 238 29.19 -6.74 10.05
N TRP A 239 28.80 -6.13 11.15
CA TRP A 239 27.74 -5.15 11.24
C TRP A 239 27.96 -3.89 10.39
N ARG A 240 29.17 -3.31 10.43
CA ARG A 240 29.45 -2.06 9.69
C ARG A 240 29.19 -2.18 8.18
N PRO A 241 29.72 -3.18 7.44
CA PRO A 241 29.40 -3.35 6.03
C PRO A 241 27.92 -3.64 5.77
N LEU A 242 27.24 -4.39 6.65
CA LEU A 242 25.82 -4.70 6.50
C LEU A 242 24.98 -3.43 6.61
N VAL A 243 25.21 -2.59 7.62
CA VAL A 243 24.51 -1.31 7.77
C VAL A 243 24.72 -0.44 6.53
N VAL A 244 25.96 -0.28 6.06
CA VAL A 244 26.24 0.51 4.84
C VAL A 244 25.45 -0.01 3.63
N MET A 245 25.32 -1.33 3.49
CA MET A 245 24.60 -1.91 2.35
C MET A 245 23.10 -1.73 2.46
N VAL A 246 22.50 -1.93 3.64
CA VAL A 246 21.04 -1.71 3.81
C VAL A 246 20.71 -0.23 3.63
N THR A 247 21.50 0.68 4.18
CA THR A 247 21.32 2.12 3.98
C THR A 247 21.48 2.53 2.51
N ALA A 248 22.44 1.94 1.79
CA ALA A 248 22.58 2.17 0.35
C ALA A 248 21.38 1.66 -0.44
N PHE A 249 20.83 0.49 -0.08
CA PHE A 249 19.60 -0.03 -0.66
C PHE A 249 18.43 0.91 -0.38
N THR A 250 18.22 1.31 0.89
CA THR A 250 17.14 2.26 1.26
C THR A 250 17.27 3.59 0.53
N ALA A 251 18.48 4.10 0.35
CA ALA A 251 18.72 5.31 -0.43
C ALA A 251 18.28 5.16 -1.90
N GLY A 252 18.65 4.04 -2.55
CA GLY A 252 18.19 3.74 -3.91
C GLY A 252 16.67 3.59 -3.99
N HIS A 253 16.08 2.86 -3.06
CA HIS A 253 14.64 2.65 -2.92
C HIS A 253 13.90 4.00 -2.77
N THR A 254 14.39 4.88 -1.90
CA THR A 254 13.82 6.21 -1.69
C THR A 254 13.82 7.04 -2.98
N VAL A 255 14.92 7.04 -3.73
CA VAL A 255 15.03 7.81 -4.99
C VAL A 255 13.93 7.43 -5.97
N THR A 256 13.73 6.14 -6.20
CA THR A 256 12.73 5.66 -7.17
C THR A 256 11.30 5.74 -6.64
N LEU A 257 11.10 5.59 -5.34
CA LEU A 257 9.81 5.79 -4.70
C LEU A 257 9.35 7.25 -4.83
N VAL A 258 10.23 8.21 -4.54
CA VAL A 258 9.95 9.65 -4.75
C VAL A 258 9.70 9.94 -6.22
N ALA A 259 10.53 9.42 -7.12
CA ALA A 259 10.34 9.61 -8.56
C ALA A 259 8.96 9.11 -9.04
N ALA A 260 8.54 7.95 -8.57
CA ALA A 260 7.24 7.38 -8.90
C ALA A 260 6.08 8.19 -8.31
N SER A 261 6.19 8.65 -7.05
CA SER A 261 5.17 9.50 -6.42
C SER A 261 4.98 10.85 -7.11
N LEU A 262 6.03 11.35 -7.77
CA LEU A 262 6.00 12.55 -8.62
C LEU A 262 5.48 12.26 -10.04
N GLY A 263 5.06 11.02 -10.32
CA GLY A 263 4.52 10.64 -11.62
C GLY A 263 5.57 10.41 -12.71
N TRP A 264 6.85 10.20 -12.35
CA TRP A 264 7.94 9.96 -13.30
C TRP A 264 8.09 8.48 -13.69
N ALA A 265 7.35 7.57 -13.03
CA ALA A 265 7.30 6.18 -13.41
C ALA A 265 6.46 5.98 -14.69
N PRO A 266 6.84 5.04 -15.57
CA PRO A 266 6.01 4.64 -16.72
C PRO A 266 4.63 4.16 -16.27
N ARG A 267 3.57 4.60 -16.98
CA ARG A 267 2.17 4.31 -16.63
C ARG A 267 1.63 3.02 -17.26
N GLY A 268 2.43 2.32 -18.06
CA GLY A 268 2.01 1.07 -18.71
C GLY A 268 1.89 -0.07 -17.72
N ALA A 269 0.84 -0.89 -17.83
CA ALA A 269 0.64 -2.07 -16.98
C ALA A 269 1.79 -3.11 -17.06
N TRP A 270 2.60 -3.06 -18.12
CA TRP A 270 3.82 -3.85 -18.28
C TRP A 270 4.94 -3.47 -17.31
N PHE A 271 4.96 -2.22 -16.81
CA PHE A 271 6.06 -1.71 -16.01
C PHE A 271 6.14 -2.35 -14.61
N PRO A 272 5.05 -2.48 -13.84
CA PRO A 272 5.08 -3.26 -12.59
C PRO A 272 5.57 -4.69 -12.80
N ALA A 273 5.07 -5.39 -13.82
CA ALA A 273 5.49 -6.76 -14.12
C ALA A 273 6.99 -6.87 -14.47
N LEU A 274 7.53 -5.87 -15.19
CA LEU A 274 8.97 -5.79 -15.44
C LEU A 274 9.76 -5.58 -14.14
N MET A 275 9.31 -4.67 -13.26
CA MET A 275 9.98 -4.42 -11.99
C MET A 275 10.00 -5.67 -11.10
N GLU A 276 8.89 -6.39 -10.99
CA GLU A 276 8.82 -7.65 -10.25
C GLU A 276 9.79 -8.71 -10.80
N ALA A 277 9.89 -8.83 -12.13
CA ALA A 277 10.86 -9.74 -12.75
C ALA A 277 12.32 -9.31 -12.46
N LEU A 278 12.62 -8.01 -12.50
CA LEU A 278 13.95 -7.47 -12.17
C LEU A 278 14.29 -7.62 -10.68
N ILE A 279 13.31 -7.51 -9.78
CA ILE A 279 13.47 -7.80 -8.35
C ILE A 279 13.88 -9.25 -8.17
N ALA A 280 13.14 -10.20 -8.75
CA ALA A 280 13.47 -11.62 -8.68
C ALA A 280 14.85 -11.91 -9.30
N ALA A 281 15.18 -11.31 -10.44
CA ALA A 281 16.50 -11.43 -11.08
C ALA A 281 17.65 -10.92 -10.19
N SER A 282 17.43 -9.85 -9.41
CA SER A 282 18.44 -9.32 -8.49
C SER A 282 18.76 -10.30 -7.37
N VAL A 283 17.75 -10.99 -6.82
CA VAL A 283 17.94 -12.03 -5.79
C VAL A 283 18.65 -13.26 -6.37
N VAL A 284 18.25 -13.72 -7.57
CA VAL A 284 18.92 -14.81 -8.30
C VAL A 284 20.41 -14.48 -8.50
N TRP A 285 20.70 -13.26 -8.98
CA TRP A 285 22.08 -12.82 -9.23
C TRP A 285 22.93 -12.84 -7.95
N LEU A 286 22.38 -12.34 -6.82
CA LEU A 286 23.08 -12.36 -5.53
C LEU A 286 23.33 -13.79 -5.03
N ALA A 287 22.35 -14.68 -5.13
CA ALA A 287 22.47 -16.07 -4.71
C ALA A 287 23.54 -16.81 -5.55
N VAL A 288 23.54 -16.64 -6.88
CA VAL A 288 24.56 -17.17 -7.78
C VAL A 288 25.95 -16.61 -7.44
N ALA A 289 26.07 -15.30 -7.21
CA ALA A 289 27.33 -14.67 -6.84
C ALA A 289 27.89 -15.19 -5.50
N ASN A 290 27.02 -15.52 -4.53
CA ASN A 290 27.41 -16.15 -3.28
C ASN A 290 27.92 -17.59 -3.49
N LEU A 291 27.18 -18.41 -4.28
CA LEU A 291 27.61 -19.77 -4.61
C LEU A 291 28.92 -19.79 -5.38
N TYR A 292 29.10 -18.92 -6.37
CA TYR A 292 30.32 -18.81 -7.15
C TYR A 292 31.55 -18.54 -6.27
N ARG A 293 31.43 -17.67 -5.26
CA ARG A 293 32.49 -17.41 -4.29
C ARG A 293 32.82 -18.61 -3.41
N LEU A 294 31.80 -19.33 -2.97
CA LEU A 294 31.98 -20.55 -2.15
C LEU A 294 32.73 -21.65 -2.91
N LEU A 295 32.62 -21.67 -4.24
CA LEU A 295 33.30 -22.61 -5.13
C LEU A 295 34.73 -22.16 -5.52
N GLY A 296 35.25 -21.12 -4.90
CA GLY A 296 36.64 -20.64 -5.14
C GLY A 296 36.76 -19.64 -6.28
N GLY A 297 35.67 -19.13 -6.79
CA GLY A 297 35.65 -18.07 -7.79
C GLY A 297 36.15 -16.75 -7.19
N SER A 298 37.23 -16.20 -7.76
CA SER A 298 37.75 -14.86 -7.37
C SER A 298 36.83 -13.78 -7.92
N THR A 299 35.95 -13.26 -7.11
CA THR A 299 35.36 -11.94 -7.36
C THR A 299 36.16 -10.93 -6.59
N GLU A 300 37.11 -10.28 -7.24
CA GLU A 300 37.92 -9.17 -6.68
C GLU A 300 37.14 -7.91 -6.26
N ARG A 301 35.81 -7.98 -6.19
CA ARG A 301 35.05 -6.89 -5.63
C ARG A 301 35.14 -6.96 -4.11
N THR A 302 36.09 -6.22 -3.60
CA THR A 302 36.24 -5.87 -2.17
C THR A 302 34.88 -5.37 -1.61
N ALA A 303 34.71 -5.43 -0.29
CA ALA A 303 33.52 -4.91 0.39
C ALA A 303 33.12 -3.49 -0.10
N ASP A 304 34.12 -2.71 -0.54
CA ASP A 304 33.99 -1.32 -1.01
C ASP A 304 33.12 -1.10 -2.25
N GLY A 305 32.84 -2.12 -3.07
CA GLY A 305 32.01 -1.98 -4.26
C GLY A 305 30.56 -2.50 -4.12
N ARG A 306 30.28 -3.24 -3.04
CA ARG A 306 29.00 -3.93 -2.88
C ARG A 306 27.83 -3.00 -2.56
N TRP A 307 28.07 -1.90 -1.87
CA TRP A 307 27.07 -0.89 -1.60
C TRP A 307 26.45 -0.31 -2.89
N ARG A 308 27.25 -0.23 -3.97
CA ARG A 308 26.75 0.25 -5.28
C ARG A 308 25.70 -0.69 -5.87
N LEU A 309 25.92 -2.00 -5.69
CA LEU A 309 24.95 -3.01 -6.13
C LEU A 309 23.70 -2.97 -5.27
N ALA A 310 23.86 -2.83 -3.94
CA ALA A 310 22.72 -2.66 -3.04
C ALA A 310 21.89 -1.43 -3.41
N PHE A 311 22.55 -0.30 -3.70
CA PHE A 311 21.87 0.91 -4.19
C PHE A 311 21.13 0.68 -5.51
N LEU A 312 21.77 0.02 -6.49
CA LEU A 312 21.15 -0.29 -7.78
C LEU A 312 19.93 -1.19 -7.62
N PHE A 313 20.01 -2.20 -6.76
CA PHE A 313 18.87 -3.06 -6.46
C PHE A 313 17.77 -2.30 -5.72
N GLY A 314 18.14 -1.38 -4.82
CA GLY A 314 17.19 -0.46 -4.18
C GLY A 314 16.40 0.36 -5.21
N LEU A 315 17.04 0.87 -6.26
CA LEU A 315 16.36 1.60 -7.35
C LEU A 315 15.27 0.73 -8.01
N VAL A 316 15.56 -0.53 -8.27
CA VAL A 316 14.59 -1.46 -8.88
C VAL A 316 13.43 -1.74 -7.92
N HIS A 317 13.73 -2.06 -6.65
CA HIS A 317 12.73 -2.40 -5.64
C HIS A 317 11.78 -1.22 -5.34
N GLY A 318 12.30 0.01 -5.29
CA GLY A 318 11.47 1.19 -5.03
C GLY A 318 10.42 1.45 -6.12
N PHE A 319 10.75 1.23 -7.39
CA PHE A 319 9.75 1.29 -8.46
C PHE A 319 8.70 0.17 -8.35
N GLY A 320 9.11 -1.05 -7.97
CA GLY A 320 8.20 -2.17 -7.83
C GLY A 320 7.12 -1.93 -6.76
N PHE A 321 7.49 -1.29 -5.66
CA PHE A 321 6.55 -1.00 -4.56
C PHE A 321 5.74 0.28 -4.76
N ALA A 322 6.19 1.22 -5.57
CA ALA A 322 5.60 2.55 -5.70
C ALA A 322 4.09 2.52 -6.06
N PHE A 323 3.66 1.54 -6.86
CA PHE A 323 2.25 1.40 -7.25
C PHE A 323 1.35 0.99 -6.07
N MET A 324 1.83 0.09 -5.21
CA MET A 324 1.11 -0.33 -4.01
C MET A 324 1.08 0.79 -2.95
N LEU A 325 2.17 1.55 -2.83
CA LEU A 325 2.23 2.66 -1.89
C LEU A 325 1.36 3.83 -2.32
N ALA A 326 1.14 4.05 -3.62
CA ALA A 326 0.30 5.14 -4.13
C ALA A 326 -1.11 5.11 -3.50
N GLU A 327 -1.69 3.93 -3.32
CA GLU A 327 -2.99 3.76 -2.64
C GLU A 327 -2.94 4.19 -1.15
N ARG A 328 -1.82 3.96 -0.47
CA ARG A 328 -1.64 4.37 0.94
C ARG A 328 -1.27 5.84 1.09
N LEU A 329 -0.54 6.41 0.12
CA LEU A 329 -0.11 7.82 0.15
C LEU A 329 -1.28 8.80 0.09
N GLN A 330 -2.44 8.39 -0.46
CA GLN A 330 -3.66 9.20 -0.41
C GLN A 330 -4.08 9.57 1.03
N PHE A 331 -3.73 8.75 2.03
CA PHE A 331 -4.03 9.03 3.44
C PHE A 331 -3.10 10.08 4.07
N ALA A 332 -2.00 10.43 3.40
CA ALA A 332 -1.05 11.42 3.91
C ALA A 332 -1.52 12.87 3.71
N GLY A 333 -2.51 13.12 2.81
CA GLY A 333 -2.94 14.47 2.46
C GLY A 333 -1.76 15.31 1.96
N ASP A 334 -1.65 16.53 2.43
CA ASP A 334 -0.55 17.46 2.08
C ASP A 334 0.81 17.05 2.64
N GLN A 335 0.86 16.02 3.51
CA GLN A 335 2.08 15.56 4.17
C GLN A 335 2.80 14.45 3.39
N LEU A 336 2.70 14.45 2.07
CA LEU A 336 3.29 13.42 1.20
C LEU A 336 4.79 13.22 1.46
N LEU A 337 5.56 14.30 1.59
CA LEU A 337 7.00 14.21 1.84
C LEU A 337 7.31 13.56 3.19
N LEU A 338 6.55 13.94 4.24
CA LEU A 338 6.66 13.34 5.55
C LEU A 338 6.35 11.83 5.50
N ALA A 339 5.27 11.45 4.81
CA ALA A 339 4.89 10.05 4.64
C ALA A 339 5.99 9.24 3.96
N LEU A 340 6.55 9.75 2.85
CA LEU A 340 7.64 9.10 2.13
C LEU A 340 8.91 8.95 2.98
N VAL A 341 9.32 10.01 3.69
CA VAL A 341 10.49 9.95 4.59
C VAL A 341 10.23 8.97 5.73
N SER A 342 9.08 9.04 6.38
CA SER A 342 8.70 8.15 7.48
C SER A 342 8.64 6.69 7.05
N PHE A 343 8.09 6.42 5.87
CA PHE A 343 8.08 5.07 5.29
C PHE A 343 9.50 4.54 5.09
N ASN A 344 10.42 5.33 4.53
CA ASN A 344 11.80 4.90 4.31
C ASN A 344 12.58 4.74 5.62
N VAL A 345 12.29 5.54 6.65
CA VAL A 345 12.78 5.27 8.01
C VAL A 345 12.29 3.92 8.51
N GLY A 346 11.00 3.60 8.28
CA GLY A 346 10.44 2.29 8.59
C GLY A 346 11.11 1.14 7.84
N VAL A 347 11.38 1.31 6.55
CA VAL A 347 12.14 0.35 5.72
C VAL A 347 13.52 0.07 6.35
N GLU A 348 14.27 1.11 6.68
CA GLU A 348 15.60 0.97 7.32
C GLU A 348 15.48 0.23 8.66
N LEU A 349 14.53 0.62 9.51
CA LEU A 349 14.29 -0.05 10.80
C LEU A 349 13.90 -1.51 10.63
N GLY A 350 13.04 -1.85 9.67
CA GLY A 350 12.64 -3.22 9.36
C GLY A 350 13.83 -4.08 8.93
N GLN A 351 14.69 -3.55 8.06
CA GLN A 351 15.93 -4.22 7.64
C GLN A 351 16.87 -4.46 8.82
N LEU A 352 17.12 -3.43 9.64
CA LEU A 352 17.96 -3.55 10.82
C LEU A 352 17.41 -4.54 11.84
N LEU A 353 16.10 -4.55 12.07
CA LEU A 353 15.42 -5.49 12.93
C LEU A 353 15.60 -6.94 12.44
N PHE A 354 15.44 -7.17 11.15
CA PHE A 354 15.73 -8.48 10.55
C PHE A 354 17.20 -8.89 10.76
N LEU A 355 18.15 -7.99 10.52
CA LEU A 355 19.57 -8.26 10.68
C LEU A 355 19.95 -8.59 12.12
N VAL A 356 19.33 -7.93 13.12
CA VAL A 356 19.55 -8.20 14.55
C VAL A 356 19.21 -9.65 14.89
N VAL A 357 18.25 -10.25 14.20
CA VAL A 357 17.88 -11.66 14.38
C VAL A 357 18.70 -12.58 13.48
N ALA A 358 18.82 -12.25 12.20
CA ALA A 358 19.41 -13.14 11.18
C ALA A 358 20.92 -13.33 11.37
N VAL A 359 21.67 -12.28 11.74
CA VAL A 359 23.12 -12.37 11.90
C VAL A 359 23.53 -13.28 13.06
N PRO A 360 23.00 -13.12 14.29
CA PRO A 360 23.30 -14.05 15.39
C PRO A 360 22.86 -15.48 15.09
N LEU A 361 21.66 -15.65 14.49
CA LEU A 361 21.15 -16.98 14.15
C LEU A 361 22.06 -17.70 13.16
N LEU A 362 22.48 -17.01 12.08
CA LEU A 362 23.40 -17.57 11.10
C LEU A 362 24.77 -17.84 11.74
N THR A 363 25.29 -16.94 12.57
CA THR A 363 26.56 -17.12 13.27
C THR A 363 26.54 -18.36 14.19
N MET A 364 25.43 -18.54 14.94
CA MET A 364 25.24 -19.69 15.80
C MET A 364 25.12 -21.00 15.00
N LEU A 365 24.43 -20.95 13.85
CA LEU A 365 24.31 -22.10 12.95
C LEU A 365 25.68 -22.49 12.39
N LEU A 366 26.45 -21.53 11.90
CA LEU A 366 27.80 -21.74 11.37
C LEU A 366 28.80 -22.24 12.40
N ALA A 367 28.63 -21.89 13.68
CA ALA A 367 29.47 -22.42 14.78
C ALA A 367 29.22 -23.91 15.07
N ARG A 368 28.07 -24.45 14.66
CA ARG A 368 27.64 -25.85 14.91
C ARG A 368 27.69 -26.75 13.70
N THR A 369 27.96 -26.19 12.50
CA THR A 369 27.88 -26.89 11.23
C THR A 369 29.09 -26.63 10.34
N GLN A 370 29.23 -27.40 9.25
CA GLN A 370 30.26 -27.13 8.24
C GLN A 370 29.91 -25.82 7.49
N ARG A 371 30.71 -24.78 7.73
CA ARG A 371 30.50 -23.42 7.23
C ARG A 371 30.17 -23.39 5.72
N THR A 372 31.02 -23.99 4.90
CA THR A 372 30.86 -23.97 3.42
C THR A 372 29.59 -24.66 2.99
N LEU A 373 29.27 -25.84 3.57
CA LEU A 373 28.07 -26.59 3.24
C LEU A 373 26.81 -25.81 3.64
N THR A 374 26.79 -25.25 4.86
CA THR A 374 25.64 -24.47 5.34
C THR A 374 25.38 -23.23 4.48
N LEU A 375 26.43 -22.47 4.15
CA LEU A 375 26.30 -21.30 3.27
C LEU A 375 25.84 -21.69 1.87
N ALA A 376 26.34 -22.81 1.33
CA ALA A 376 25.93 -23.34 0.02
C ALA A 376 24.44 -23.78 0.04
N LEU A 377 24.00 -24.46 1.10
CA LEU A 377 22.60 -24.88 1.23
C LEU A 377 21.64 -23.69 1.34
N VAL A 378 21.98 -22.70 2.17
CA VAL A 378 21.16 -21.49 2.31
C VAL A 378 21.12 -20.71 0.99
N ALA A 379 22.26 -20.48 0.35
CA ALA A 379 22.32 -19.80 -0.95
C ALA A 379 21.60 -20.58 -2.05
N GLY A 380 21.69 -21.91 -2.05
CA GLY A 380 20.99 -22.80 -2.97
C GLY A 380 19.48 -22.76 -2.78
N LEU A 381 18.99 -22.75 -1.54
CA LEU A 381 17.56 -22.63 -1.25
C LEU A 381 17.02 -21.27 -1.72
N VAL A 382 17.73 -20.17 -1.43
CA VAL A 382 17.35 -18.84 -1.90
C VAL A 382 17.35 -18.79 -3.44
N LEU A 383 18.40 -19.36 -4.09
CA LEU A 383 18.46 -19.43 -5.54
C LEU A 383 17.28 -20.20 -6.14
N HIS A 384 16.93 -21.35 -5.56
CA HIS A 384 15.80 -22.16 -6.00
C HIS A 384 14.47 -21.37 -5.94
N THR A 385 14.19 -20.75 -4.79
CA THR A 385 12.97 -19.95 -4.61
C THR A 385 12.92 -18.75 -5.57
N ALA A 386 14.00 -17.97 -5.63
CA ALA A 386 14.08 -16.79 -6.49
C ALA A 386 14.05 -17.14 -7.99
N TRP A 387 14.56 -18.30 -8.39
CA TRP A 387 14.49 -18.78 -9.77
C TRP A 387 13.05 -19.06 -10.20
N HIS A 388 12.26 -19.73 -9.37
CA HIS A 388 10.84 -19.96 -9.65
C HIS A 388 10.06 -18.67 -9.77
N TRP A 389 10.32 -17.71 -8.87
CA TRP A 389 9.71 -16.37 -8.97
C TRP A 389 10.12 -15.64 -10.25
N LEU A 390 11.40 -15.70 -10.61
CA LEU A 390 11.86 -15.08 -11.85
C LEU A 390 11.12 -15.62 -13.06
N LEU A 391 10.96 -16.94 -13.16
CA LEU A 391 10.23 -17.56 -14.27
C LEU A 391 8.76 -17.14 -14.28
N GLU A 392 8.09 -17.13 -13.12
CA GLU A 392 6.69 -16.72 -12.99
C GLU A 392 6.51 -15.26 -13.40
N ARG A 393 7.31 -14.33 -12.83
CA ARG A 393 7.21 -12.89 -13.13
C ARG A 393 7.64 -12.55 -14.55
N ALA A 394 8.64 -13.23 -15.10
CA ALA A 394 9.03 -13.09 -16.49
C ALA A 394 7.92 -13.56 -17.44
N ALA A 395 7.20 -14.62 -17.12
CA ALA A 395 6.06 -15.10 -17.92
C ALA A 395 4.91 -14.07 -17.89
N VAL A 396 4.61 -13.47 -16.74
CA VAL A 396 3.62 -12.38 -16.63
C VAL A 396 4.04 -11.18 -17.47
N PHE A 397 5.30 -10.75 -17.39
CA PHE A 397 5.82 -9.65 -18.21
C PHE A 397 5.75 -9.97 -19.71
N ALA A 398 6.13 -11.19 -20.13
CA ALA A 398 6.11 -11.61 -21.53
C ALA A 398 4.68 -11.66 -22.13
N ALA A 399 3.65 -11.76 -21.31
CA ALA A 399 2.25 -11.74 -21.76
C ALA A 399 1.76 -10.34 -22.19
N TYR A 400 2.49 -9.27 -21.84
CA TYR A 400 2.14 -7.92 -22.29
C TYR A 400 2.58 -7.70 -23.73
N PRO A 401 1.67 -7.24 -24.63
CA PRO A 401 2.04 -6.84 -25.98
C PRO A 401 2.92 -5.60 -25.92
N LEU A 402 4.23 -5.80 -26.05
CA LEU A 402 5.19 -4.72 -26.18
C LEU A 402 5.08 -4.17 -27.61
N ALA A 403 4.04 -3.38 -27.90
CA ALA A 403 4.08 -2.54 -29.09
C ALA A 403 5.31 -1.64 -28.96
N PRO A 404 6.13 -1.46 -30.04
CA PRO A 404 7.24 -0.51 -30.02
C PRO A 404 6.66 0.83 -29.55
N PRO A 405 7.20 1.46 -28.50
CA PRO A 405 6.65 2.70 -27.99
C PRO A 405 6.72 3.71 -29.14
N ALA A 406 5.57 4.17 -29.63
CA ALA A 406 5.53 5.50 -30.21
C ALA A 406 6.23 6.36 -29.17
N VAL A 407 7.32 7.05 -29.55
CA VAL A 407 8.19 7.80 -28.62
C VAL A 407 7.30 8.67 -27.73
N ASP A 408 6.98 8.16 -26.56
CA ASP A 408 6.13 8.86 -25.63
C ASP A 408 7.00 9.98 -25.03
N LEU A 409 6.71 11.22 -25.46
CA LEU A 409 7.40 12.41 -24.97
C LEU A 409 7.37 12.50 -23.44
N VAL A 410 6.37 11.91 -22.79
CA VAL A 410 6.27 11.80 -21.32
C VAL A 410 7.33 10.83 -20.79
N LEU A 411 7.52 9.68 -21.46
CA LEU A 411 8.54 8.70 -21.11
C LEU A 411 9.95 9.29 -21.31
N LEU A 412 10.18 9.98 -22.43
CA LEU A 412 11.46 10.64 -22.73
C LEU A 412 11.77 11.73 -21.69
N ARG A 413 10.78 12.54 -21.33
CA ARG A 413 10.92 13.58 -20.29
C ARG A 413 11.21 12.94 -18.92
N GLY A 414 10.49 11.89 -18.54
CA GLY A 414 10.69 11.18 -17.27
C GLY A 414 12.07 10.54 -17.18
N THR A 415 12.55 9.90 -18.25
CA THR A 415 13.90 9.30 -18.29
C THR A 415 15.00 10.36 -18.23
N LEU A 416 14.84 11.50 -18.89
CA LEU A 416 15.78 12.61 -18.82
C LEU A 416 15.83 13.24 -17.43
N GLN A 417 14.68 13.40 -16.76
CA GLN A 417 14.61 13.91 -15.40
C GLN A 417 15.22 12.94 -14.39
N ALA A 418 14.95 11.63 -14.52
CA ALA A 418 15.57 10.60 -13.68
C ALA A 418 17.09 10.57 -13.86
N ALA A 419 17.59 10.70 -15.11
CA ALA A 419 19.02 10.79 -15.40
C ALA A 419 19.65 12.03 -14.76
N LEU A 420 18.97 13.18 -14.83
CA LEU A 420 19.44 14.42 -14.19
C LEU A 420 19.54 14.28 -12.67
N LEU A 421 18.53 13.70 -12.03
CA LEU A 421 18.57 13.44 -10.58
C LEU A 421 19.68 12.47 -10.19
N ALA A 422 19.91 11.42 -10.99
CA ALA A 422 21.03 10.50 -10.75
C ALA A 422 22.38 11.22 -10.85
N VAL A 423 22.53 12.13 -11.79
CA VAL A 423 23.74 12.97 -11.92
C VAL A 423 23.88 13.89 -10.71
N VAL A 424 22.81 14.56 -10.28
CA VAL A 424 22.82 15.44 -9.08
C VAL A 424 23.18 14.64 -7.82
N ALA A 425 22.56 13.48 -7.61
CA ALA A 425 22.86 12.60 -6.50
C ALA A 425 24.33 12.13 -6.53
N PHE A 426 24.85 11.78 -7.70
CA PHE A 426 26.26 11.40 -7.87
C PHE A 426 27.22 12.56 -7.56
N VAL A 427 26.91 13.78 -8.02
CA VAL A 427 27.70 14.97 -7.73
C VAL A 427 27.72 15.28 -6.23
N LEU A 428 26.56 15.26 -5.59
CA LEU A 428 26.43 15.44 -4.14
C LEU A 428 27.24 14.38 -3.37
N TYR A 429 27.13 13.12 -3.76
CA TYR A 429 27.93 12.04 -3.20
C TYR A 429 29.43 12.31 -3.32
N ARG A 430 29.91 12.72 -4.51
CA ARG A 430 31.34 13.03 -4.74
C ARG A 430 31.82 14.22 -3.92
N LEU A 431 30.96 15.23 -3.72
CA LEU A 431 31.24 16.37 -2.85
C LEU A 431 31.34 15.96 -1.38
N LEU A 432 30.37 15.19 -0.88
CA LEU A 432 30.37 14.68 0.50
C LEU A 432 31.57 13.76 0.77
N ALA A 433 31.90 12.88 -0.17
CA ALA A 433 33.08 12.00 -0.07
C ALA A 433 34.39 12.81 -0.03
N ARG A 434 34.49 13.90 -0.80
CA ARG A 434 35.68 14.80 -0.73
C ARG A 434 35.75 15.59 0.57
N LEU A 435 34.60 16.06 1.07
CA LEU A 435 34.51 16.72 2.39
C LEU A 435 34.95 15.78 3.53
N ALA A 436 34.40 14.53 3.52
CA ALA A 436 34.80 13.52 4.50
C ALA A 436 36.28 13.18 4.44
N ALA A 437 36.87 13.06 3.25
CA ALA A 437 38.30 12.85 3.08
C ALA A 437 39.13 14.05 3.58
N ALA A 438 38.69 15.28 3.35
CA ALA A 438 39.34 16.48 3.82
C ALA A 438 39.33 16.61 5.36
N LEU A 439 38.22 16.18 6.00
CA LEU A 439 38.09 16.17 7.45
C LEU A 439 38.97 15.09 8.11
N HIS A 440 39.26 13.95 7.45
CA HIS A 440 40.13 12.89 7.96
C HIS A 440 41.61 13.20 7.79
N VAL A 441 42.02 14.12 6.90
CA VAL A 441 43.40 14.57 6.73
C VAL A 441 43.85 15.49 7.89
N GLY A 442 42.88 16.05 8.66
CA GLY A 442 43.21 16.88 9.86
C GLY A 442 43.64 16.14 11.10
N ASP A 443 43.49 14.81 11.16
CA ASP A 443 43.83 13.97 12.32
C ASP A 443 45.16 13.20 12.17
N ALA A 444 46.08 13.64 11.32
CA ALA A 444 47.42 13.08 11.34
C ALA A 444 48.15 13.56 12.62
N PRO A 445 48.62 12.65 13.50
CA PRO A 445 49.33 13.06 14.73
C PRO A 445 50.61 13.77 14.34
N ALA A 446 50.72 15.04 14.71
CA ALA A 446 51.99 15.80 14.76
C ALA A 446 52.90 15.17 15.82
N GLY A 447 53.73 14.22 15.42
CA GLY A 447 54.59 13.55 16.40
C GLY A 447 55.58 12.56 15.83
N ALA A 448 56.41 12.99 14.83
CA ALA A 448 57.62 12.22 14.49
C ALA A 448 58.66 13.12 13.81
N ALA A 449 59.02 14.19 14.48
CA ALA A 449 60.21 14.98 14.14
C ALA A 449 60.90 15.29 15.46
N ASP A 450 61.67 14.37 16.00
CA ASP A 450 62.91 14.62 16.75
C ASP A 450 63.46 13.30 17.31
N ARG A 451 64.35 12.62 16.62
CA ARG A 451 65.43 11.87 17.21
C ARG A 451 66.65 12.03 16.30
N GLY A 452 67.38 13.09 16.72
CA GLY A 452 68.64 13.48 16.21
C GLY A 452 69.70 12.49 16.36
N LEU A 453 70.63 12.60 15.49
CA LEU A 453 72.08 12.47 15.57
C LEU A 453 72.58 11.96 16.90
N CYS A 454 73.17 10.76 16.89
CA CYS A 454 74.31 10.40 17.68
C CYS A 454 75.23 9.61 16.77
N THR A 455 76.32 10.26 16.35
CA THR A 455 77.54 9.67 15.85
C THR A 455 78.26 8.98 16.98
N PRO A 456 78.86 7.83 16.77
CA PRO A 456 80.00 7.42 17.57
C PRO A 456 81.31 7.60 16.77
N SER A 457 82.19 8.48 17.31
CA SER A 457 83.57 8.55 16.96
C SER A 457 84.35 7.37 17.59
N GLY A 458 85.22 6.77 16.80
CA GLY A 458 86.57 6.47 17.13
C GLY A 458 86.94 5.28 17.94
N GLY A 459 87.82 4.50 17.42
CA GLY A 459 89.05 4.11 18.16
C GLY A 459 89.30 2.61 18.28
N THR A 460 90.36 2.23 17.54
CA THR A 460 91.31 1.11 17.64
C THR A 460 90.83 -0.26 17.22
#